data_8cf79caa5ef5d2c67c6649d81e349adf
#
_entry.id   8cf79caa5ef5d2c67c6649d81e349adf
#
_cell.length_a   1.000
_cell.length_b   1.000
_cell.length_c   1.000
_cell.angle_alpha   90.00
_cell.angle_beta   90.00
_cell.angle_gamma   90.00
#
_symmetry.space_group_name_H-M   'P 1'
#
loop_
_entity.id
_entity.type
_entity.pdbx_description
1 polymer ?
#
loop_
_entity_poly.entity_id
_entity_poly.type
_entity_poly.pdbx_seq_one_letter_code
_entity_poly.pdbx_strand_id
1 'polypeptide(L)'
;MIKYYAPIAEVYDFLGKFITKGMKVLELGPGVLPFPYATHFCGWLDSEREKLSNYKVVDFSKDKFPYEDKEFDFVYARHVLEDLYNPFNCIEEMSRVAKAGFIECPSPLTEVCRESENWKDEKYEFKWRGYNHHHYFVWNDGQLNFLHKFPVVEHMKINQEDYILELLKDKYHWNTYYLWKDNIKYKHHEHPRDYFAPGNDEYAQLIVKGVNSSIVFTGNFKKKMLKMESERS
;
A
#
# COMPACT_ATOMS: atom_id res chain seq x y z
N MET A 1 -1.77 -10.25 -16.98
CA MET A 1 -1.20 -8.93 -16.69
C MET A 1 -1.78 -8.45 -15.37
N ILE A 2 -0.94 -8.10 -14.42
CA ILE A 2 -1.32 -7.75 -13.05
C ILE A 2 -1.73 -6.28 -13.03
N LYS A 3 -2.98 -6.00 -12.65
CA LYS A 3 -3.56 -4.65 -12.57
C LYS A 3 -3.77 -4.22 -11.12
N TYR A 4 -2.73 -4.31 -10.30
CA TYR A 4 -2.83 -4.10 -8.85
C TYR A 4 -3.36 -2.70 -8.47
N TYR A 5 -3.22 -1.72 -9.33
CA TYR A 5 -3.78 -0.37 -9.13
C TYR A 5 -5.31 -0.31 -9.26
N ALA A 6 -5.93 -1.33 -9.88
CA ALA A 6 -7.38 -1.37 -9.97
C ALA A 6 -7.99 -1.70 -8.61
N PRO A 7 -9.01 -0.95 -8.16
CA PRO A 7 -9.67 -1.26 -6.90
C PRO A 7 -10.37 -2.63 -6.98
N ILE A 8 -10.30 -3.37 -5.88
CA ILE A 8 -10.97 -4.66 -5.74
C ILE A 8 -12.33 -4.40 -5.09
N ALA A 9 -13.43 -4.62 -5.82
CA ALA A 9 -14.78 -4.30 -5.37
C ALA A 9 -15.11 -4.97 -4.02
N GLU A 10 -14.72 -6.22 -3.84
CA GLU A 10 -14.96 -6.98 -2.61
C GLU A 10 -14.24 -6.37 -1.39
N VAL A 11 -13.09 -5.71 -1.61
CA VAL A 11 -12.40 -4.95 -0.55
C VAL A 11 -13.22 -3.71 -0.18
N TYR A 12 -13.78 -3.02 -1.15
CA TYR A 12 -14.66 -1.88 -0.90
C TYR A 12 -15.93 -2.30 -0.15
N ASP A 13 -16.56 -3.39 -0.56
CA ASP A 13 -17.75 -3.95 0.12
C ASP A 13 -17.42 -4.36 1.57
N PHE A 14 -16.25 -4.96 1.78
CA PHE A 14 -15.76 -5.28 3.12
C PHE A 14 -15.57 -4.02 3.98
N LEU A 15 -14.93 -2.98 3.45
CA LEU A 15 -14.69 -1.73 4.16
C LEU A 15 -16.00 -0.98 4.46
N GLY A 16 -16.96 -1.02 3.53
CA GLY A 16 -18.28 -0.45 3.73
C GLY A 16 -19.05 -1.00 4.95
N LYS A 17 -18.63 -2.18 5.47
CA LYS A 17 -19.19 -2.74 6.71
C LYS A 17 -18.74 -2.01 7.98
N PHE A 18 -17.63 -1.29 7.93
CA PHE A 18 -17.09 -0.49 9.03
C PHE A 18 -17.50 0.98 8.96
N ILE A 19 -18.03 1.41 7.81
CA ILE A 19 -18.36 2.81 7.55
C ILE A 19 -19.88 2.97 7.60
N THR A 20 -20.37 3.69 8.60
CA THR A 20 -21.81 3.96 8.77
C THR A 20 -22.16 5.36 8.29
N LYS A 21 -23.45 5.58 8.02
CA LYS A 21 -23.96 6.88 7.59
C LYS A 21 -23.61 7.98 8.61
N GLY A 22 -23.03 9.06 8.14
CA GLY A 22 -22.64 10.20 8.96
C GLY A 22 -21.19 10.18 9.45
N MET A 23 -20.44 9.12 9.25
CA MET A 23 -19.01 9.10 9.52
C MET A 23 -18.26 10.06 8.58
N LYS A 24 -17.26 10.75 9.14
CA LYS A 24 -16.30 11.52 8.36
C LYS A 24 -15.19 10.59 7.88
N VAL A 25 -15.05 10.43 6.58
CA VAL A 25 -14.04 9.57 5.94
C VAL A 25 -13.09 10.41 5.10
N LEU A 26 -11.81 10.35 5.40
CA LEU A 26 -10.76 11.01 4.64
C LEU A 26 -10.09 10.01 3.68
N GLU A 27 -9.99 10.36 2.41
CA GLU A 27 -9.15 9.64 1.45
C GLU A 27 -7.86 10.42 1.17
N LEU A 28 -6.73 9.73 1.25
CA LEU A 28 -5.43 10.24 0.86
C LEU A 28 -5.11 9.82 -0.58
N GLY A 29 -4.67 10.77 -1.39
CA GLY A 29 -4.27 10.49 -2.77
C GLY A 29 -5.38 9.92 -3.65
N PRO A 30 -6.58 10.53 -3.69
CA PRO A 30 -7.66 10.02 -4.50
C PRO A 30 -7.22 9.94 -5.96
N GLY A 31 -7.37 8.74 -6.54
CA GLY A 31 -7.11 8.51 -7.96
C GLY A 31 -8.27 8.96 -8.84
N VAL A 32 -8.28 8.46 -10.08
CA VAL A 32 -9.40 8.68 -11.02
C VAL A 32 -10.70 8.01 -10.57
N LEU A 33 -10.60 7.04 -9.66
CA LEU A 33 -11.73 6.34 -9.04
C LEU A 33 -11.63 6.52 -7.52
N PRO A 34 -12.17 7.62 -6.97
CA PRO A 34 -12.16 7.85 -5.53
C PRO A 34 -12.89 6.76 -4.74
N PHE A 35 -12.48 6.58 -3.49
CA PHE A 35 -13.12 5.64 -2.57
C PHE A 35 -14.61 6.00 -2.37
N PRO A 36 -15.55 5.08 -2.62
CA PRO A 36 -16.98 5.42 -2.66
C PRO A 36 -17.57 5.96 -1.35
N TYR A 37 -16.90 5.72 -0.23
CA TYR A 37 -17.35 6.16 1.09
C TYR A 37 -16.61 7.42 1.59
N ALA A 38 -15.66 7.96 0.81
CA ALA A 38 -14.92 9.15 1.20
C ALA A 38 -15.81 10.39 1.19
N THR A 39 -15.65 11.24 2.20
CA THR A 39 -16.36 12.52 2.36
C THR A 39 -15.40 13.72 2.27
N HIS A 40 -14.13 13.48 2.48
CA HIS A 40 -13.03 14.46 2.42
C HIS A 40 -11.85 13.85 1.69
N PHE A 41 -11.06 14.71 1.07
CA PHE A 41 -9.93 14.29 0.24
C PHE A 41 -8.71 15.17 0.51
N CYS A 42 -7.53 14.58 0.45
CA CYS A 42 -6.30 15.35 0.40
C CYS A 42 -5.24 14.68 -0.46
N GLY A 43 -4.31 15.47 -0.95
CA GLY A 43 -3.25 14.98 -1.81
C GLY A 43 -2.44 16.09 -2.44
N TRP A 44 -1.65 15.74 -3.45
CA TRP A 44 -0.85 16.68 -4.22
C TRP A 44 -1.73 17.66 -5.00
N LEU A 45 -1.14 18.80 -5.37
CA LEU A 45 -1.78 19.75 -6.26
C LEU A 45 -2.09 19.07 -7.61
N ASP A 46 -3.36 18.94 -7.93
CA ASP A 46 -3.83 18.34 -9.17
C ASP A 46 -5.16 18.95 -9.57
N SER A 47 -5.18 19.63 -10.73
CA SER A 47 -6.33 20.35 -11.25
C SER A 47 -7.60 19.48 -11.44
N GLU A 48 -7.45 18.17 -11.59
CA GLU A 48 -8.58 17.26 -11.70
C GLU A 48 -9.18 16.94 -10.33
N ARG A 49 -8.32 16.82 -9.31
CA ARG A 49 -8.71 16.46 -7.94
C ARG A 49 -9.29 17.63 -7.18
N GLU A 50 -8.88 18.86 -7.52
CA GLU A 50 -9.48 20.09 -6.96
C GLU A 50 -10.98 20.22 -7.24
N LYS A 51 -11.50 19.45 -8.22
CA LYS A 51 -12.95 19.36 -8.49
C LYS A 51 -13.71 18.55 -7.43
N LEU A 52 -13.00 17.76 -6.62
CA LEU A 52 -13.62 17.02 -5.51
C LEU A 52 -13.99 18.02 -4.40
N SER A 53 -15.21 17.94 -3.93
CA SER A 53 -15.63 18.72 -2.76
C SER A 53 -14.80 18.32 -1.54
N ASN A 54 -14.43 19.30 -0.69
CA ASN A 54 -13.62 19.06 0.50
C ASN A 54 -12.21 18.51 0.23
N TYR A 55 -11.60 18.86 -0.90
CA TYR A 55 -10.21 18.53 -1.21
C TYR A 55 -9.25 19.55 -0.58
N LYS A 56 -8.17 19.07 0.04
CA LYS A 56 -7.06 19.90 0.51
C LYS A 56 -5.73 19.43 -0.07
N VAL A 57 -4.92 20.39 -0.49
CA VAL A 57 -3.55 20.12 -0.97
C VAL A 57 -2.63 19.90 0.22
N VAL A 58 -1.90 18.77 0.22
CA VAL A 58 -1.01 18.35 1.31
C VAL A 58 0.20 17.61 0.71
N ASP A 59 1.39 18.00 1.10
CA ASP A 59 2.59 17.19 0.87
C ASP A 59 2.74 16.16 2.00
N PHE A 60 2.39 14.93 1.72
CA PHE A 60 2.37 13.85 2.70
C PHE A 60 3.73 13.54 3.34
N SER A 61 4.83 13.87 2.65
CA SER A 61 6.17 13.58 3.14
C SER A 61 6.66 14.53 4.24
N LYS A 62 6.01 15.72 4.40
CA LYS A 62 6.53 16.75 5.30
C LYS A 62 5.49 17.63 5.98
N ASP A 63 4.28 17.78 5.39
CA ASP A 63 3.29 18.71 5.91
C ASP A 63 2.53 18.10 7.09
N LYS A 64 2.19 18.95 8.06
CA LYS A 64 1.12 18.63 9.00
C LYS A 64 -0.21 18.68 8.25
N PHE A 65 -1.05 17.67 8.43
CA PHE A 65 -2.36 17.66 7.78
C PHE A 65 -3.24 18.77 8.37
N PRO A 66 -3.95 19.54 7.53
CA PRO A 66 -4.74 20.70 7.96
C PRO A 66 -6.09 20.28 8.56
N TYR A 67 -6.03 19.34 9.52
CA TYR A 67 -7.16 18.76 10.23
C TYR A 67 -6.84 18.61 11.70
N GLU A 68 -7.89 18.61 12.54
CA GLU A 68 -7.77 18.43 13.98
C GLU A 68 -7.50 16.97 14.37
N ASP A 69 -7.05 16.76 15.61
CA ASP A 69 -6.81 15.42 16.13
C ASP A 69 -8.12 14.63 16.19
N LYS A 70 -8.09 13.40 15.64
CA LYS A 70 -9.25 12.49 15.58
C LYS A 70 -10.50 13.10 14.93
N GLU A 71 -10.32 14.05 14.04
CA GLU A 71 -11.42 14.68 13.29
C GLU A 71 -12.19 13.67 12.44
N PHE A 72 -11.49 12.66 11.89
CA PHE A 72 -12.08 11.64 11.04
C PHE A 72 -12.36 10.35 11.81
N ASP A 73 -13.47 9.72 11.46
CA ASP A 73 -13.80 8.39 11.97
C ASP A 73 -12.97 7.31 11.26
N PHE A 74 -12.67 7.54 9.98
CA PHE A 74 -11.91 6.61 9.16
C PHE A 74 -11.02 7.33 8.14
N VAL A 75 -9.83 6.81 7.90
CA VAL A 75 -8.95 7.25 6.80
C VAL A 75 -8.67 6.08 5.86
N TYR A 76 -8.70 6.34 4.56
CA TYR A 76 -8.39 5.41 3.50
C TYR A 76 -7.18 5.91 2.72
N ALA A 77 -6.16 5.07 2.58
CA ALA A 77 -4.98 5.34 1.79
C ALA A 77 -4.66 4.13 0.90
N ARG A 78 -4.68 4.32 -0.41
CA ARG A 78 -4.40 3.28 -1.38
C ARG A 78 -3.37 3.77 -2.39
N HIS A 79 -2.26 3.02 -2.51
CA HIS A 79 -1.16 3.36 -3.40
C HIS A 79 -0.65 4.79 -3.16
N VAL A 80 -0.21 5.03 -1.92
CA VAL A 80 0.31 6.32 -1.46
C VAL A 80 1.65 6.15 -0.76
N LEU A 81 1.74 5.25 0.23
CA LEU A 81 2.89 5.20 1.13
C LEU A 81 4.17 4.69 0.45
N GLU A 82 4.04 3.80 -0.53
CA GLU A 82 5.16 3.27 -1.30
C GLU A 82 5.83 4.32 -2.19
N ASP A 83 5.06 5.37 -2.58
CA ASP A 83 5.52 6.46 -3.43
C ASP A 83 6.21 7.59 -2.68
N LEU A 84 6.06 7.63 -1.36
CA LEU A 84 6.59 8.72 -0.55
C LEU A 84 8.05 8.48 -0.20
N TYR A 85 8.89 9.53 -0.32
CA TYR A 85 10.25 9.50 0.24
C TYR A 85 10.25 9.37 1.77
N ASN A 86 9.28 9.96 2.43
CA ASN A 86 9.08 9.86 3.87
C ASN A 86 7.62 9.47 4.18
N PRO A 87 7.29 8.17 4.13
CA PRO A 87 5.94 7.71 4.45
C PRO A 87 5.61 7.84 5.94
N PHE A 88 6.60 8.03 6.80
CA PHE A 88 6.43 8.01 8.26
C PHE A 88 5.69 9.24 8.74
N ASN A 89 5.96 10.43 8.16
CA ASN A 89 5.17 11.64 8.43
C ASN A 89 3.69 11.41 8.09
N CYS A 90 3.41 10.80 6.94
CA CYS A 90 2.04 10.48 6.53
C CYS A 90 1.36 9.53 7.53
N ILE A 91 2.05 8.49 7.98
CA ILE A 91 1.56 7.50 8.96
C ILE A 91 1.23 8.15 10.30
N GLU A 92 2.10 9.02 10.79
CA GLU A 92 1.90 9.75 12.05
C GLU A 92 0.70 10.69 11.94
N GLU A 93 0.58 11.43 10.85
CA GLU A 93 -0.54 12.32 10.60
C GLU A 93 -1.87 11.55 10.39
N MET A 94 -1.86 10.43 9.65
CA MET A 94 -3.04 9.55 9.56
C MET A 94 -3.50 9.10 10.96
N SER A 95 -2.54 8.66 11.79
CA SER A 95 -2.82 8.24 13.18
C SER A 95 -3.34 9.40 14.02
N ARG A 96 -2.85 10.62 13.80
CA ARG A 96 -3.30 11.80 14.52
C ARG A 96 -4.72 12.22 14.14
N VAL A 97 -5.01 12.31 12.84
CA VAL A 97 -6.28 12.88 12.35
C VAL A 97 -7.46 11.92 12.36
N ALA A 98 -7.22 10.59 12.45
CA ALA A 98 -8.29 9.61 12.38
C ALA A 98 -8.31 8.61 13.54
N LYS A 99 -9.50 8.04 13.83
CA LYS A 99 -9.72 7.02 14.87
C LYS A 99 -9.37 5.62 14.38
N ALA A 100 -9.58 5.36 13.09
CA ALA A 100 -9.32 4.08 12.43
C ALA A 100 -9.03 4.31 10.95
N GLY A 101 -8.59 3.27 10.25
CA GLY A 101 -8.39 3.38 8.82
C GLY A 101 -7.90 2.12 8.16
N PHE A 102 -7.68 2.24 6.87
CA PHE A 102 -7.22 1.17 6.01
C PHE A 102 -6.11 1.67 5.08
N ILE A 103 -5.08 0.86 4.95
CA ILE A 103 -3.95 1.11 4.06
C ILE A 103 -3.84 -0.06 3.09
N GLU A 104 -3.65 0.27 1.83
CA GLU A 104 -3.39 -0.66 0.74
C GLU A 104 -2.17 -0.17 -0.04
N CYS A 105 -1.15 -1.02 -0.16
CA CYS A 105 0.06 -0.79 -0.93
C CYS A 105 0.33 -2.00 -1.82
N PRO A 106 1.10 -1.88 -2.91
CA PRO A 106 1.55 -3.04 -3.66
C PRO A 106 2.27 -4.03 -2.76
N SER A 107 1.99 -5.32 -2.95
CA SER A 107 2.64 -6.35 -2.15
C SER A 107 4.09 -6.57 -2.59
N PRO A 108 4.99 -7.06 -1.71
CA PRO A 108 6.30 -7.52 -2.13
C PRO A 108 6.29 -8.55 -3.26
N LEU A 109 5.23 -9.36 -3.37
CA LEU A 109 5.05 -10.28 -4.50
C LEU A 109 4.97 -9.53 -5.83
N THR A 110 4.18 -8.46 -5.89
CA THR A 110 4.07 -7.60 -7.08
C THR A 110 5.37 -6.86 -7.34
N GLU A 111 6.02 -6.37 -6.28
CA GLU A 111 7.23 -5.55 -6.38
C GLU A 111 8.49 -6.34 -6.83
N VAL A 112 8.52 -7.66 -6.66
CA VAL A 112 9.64 -8.49 -7.15
C VAL A 112 9.42 -9.02 -8.56
N CYS A 113 8.22 -8.88 -9.14
CA CYS A 113 7.87 -9.42 -10.45
C CYS A 113 8.04 -8.39 -11.56
N ARG A 114 8.41 -8.88 -12.77
CA ARG A 114 8.51 -8.08 -14.00
C ARG A 114 7.22 -8.07 -14.84
N GLU A 115 6.18 -8.78 -14.41
CA GLU A 115 4.91 -8.91 -15.13
C GLU A 115 3.83 -7.95 -14.66
N SER A 116 4.12 -7.08 -13.68
CA SER A 116 3.24 -5.97 -13.36
C SER A 116 3.08 -5.07 -14.59
N GLU A 117 1.93 -4.41 -14.70
CA GLU A 117 1.63 -3.46 -15.79
C GLU A 117 2.50 -2.21 -15.59
N ASN A 118 3.81 -2.40 -15.71
CA ASN A 118 4.72 -1.29 -15.84
C ASN A 118 4.36 -0.55 -17.11
N TRP A 119 4.30 0.76 -17.06
CA TRP A 119 4.31 1.57 -18.26
C TRP A 119 5.39 0.98 -19.15
N LYS A 120 4.97 0.44 -20.29
CA LYS A 120 5.89 0.13 -21.37
C LYS A 120 6.52 1.46 -21.77
N ASP A 121 7.56 1.83 -21.10
CA ASP A 121 8.43 2.79 -21.65
C ASP A 121 9.11 2.06 -22.83
N GLU A 122 8.53 2.24 -24.02
CA GLU A 122 9.06 1.70 -25.27
C GLU A 122 10.53 2.07 -25.50
N LYS A 123 11.02 2.98 -24.67
CA LYS A 123 12.39 3.47 -24.63
C LYS A 123 13.36 2.51 -23.94
N TYR A 124 12.88 1.58 -23.11
CA TYR A 124 13.71 0.62 -22.40
C TYR A 124 13.42 -0.81 -22.85
N GLU A 125 14.47 -1.56 -23.20
CA GLU A 125 14.38 -2.95 -23.65
C GLU A 125 14.04 -3.95 -22.54
N PHE A 126 13.88 -3.49 -21.29
CA PHE A 126 13.61 -4.36 -20.15
C PHE A 126 12.44 -3.84 -19.31
N LYS A 127 11.75 -4.76 -18.66
CA LYS A 127 10.68 -4.46 -17.70
C LYS A 127 11.27 -4.32 -16.30
N TRP A 128 10.85 -3.30 -15.59
CA TRP A 128 11.19 -3.11 -14.20
C TRP A 128 10.47 -4.14 -13.30
N ARG A 129 11.06 -4.42 -12.13
CA ARG A 129 10.39 -5.15 -11.06
C ARG A 129 9.44 -4.23 -10.32
N GLY A 130 8.15 -4.62 -10.22
CA GLY A 130 7.11 -3.75 -9.72
C GLY A 130 7.08 -2.41 -10.47
N TYR A 131 6.93 -1.29 -9.78
CA TYR A 131 7.03 0.05 -10.36
C TYR A 131 8.37 0.70 -10.00
N ASN A 132 8.99 1.38 -10.95
CA ASN A 132 10.30 1.99 -10.79
C ASN A 132 10.29 3.23 -9.89
N HIS A 133 9.13 3.88 -9.69
CA HIS A 133 8.97 5.04 -8.82
C HIS A 133 8.61 4.71 -7.37
N HIS A 134 8.30 3.44 -7.06
CA HIS A 134 8.05 3.05 -5.69
C HIS A 134 9.36 3.02 -4.88
N HIS A 135 9.32 3.66 -3.72
CA HIS A 135 10.49 3.78 -2.83
C HIS A 135 10.63 2.65 -1.83
N TYR A 136 9.53 1.92 -1.55
CA TYR A 136 9.51 0.90 -0.50
C TYR A 136 8.84 -0.40 -0.94
N PHE A 137 9.39 -1.51 -0.46
CA PHE A 137 8.62 -2.73 -0.23
C PHE A 137 7.80 -2.54 1.04
N VAL A 138 6.50 -2.75 0.96
CA VAL A 138 5.59 -2.62 2.11
C VAL A 138 4.89 -3.94 2.36
N TRP A 139 5.01 -4.49 3.58
CA TRP A 139 4.27 -5.70 3.95
C TRP A 139 3.68 -5.62 5.35
N ASN A 140 2.71 -6.50 5.63
CA ASN A 140 2.05 -6.63 6.92
C ASN A 140 2.44 -7.97 7.57
N ASP A 141 2.94 -7.93 8.82
CA ASP A 141 3.17 -9.10 9.67
C ASP A 141 2.54 -8.91 11.07
N GLY A 142 1.46 -8.11 11.13
CA GLY A 142 0.83 -7.61 12.36
C GLY A 142 1.12 -6.12 12.58
N GLN A 143 2.08 -5.60 11.87
CA GLN A 143 2.41 -4.18 11.70
C GLN A 143 2.82 -3.94 10.25
N LEU A 144 2.82 -2.69 9.81
CA LEU A 144 3.41 -2.33 8.52
C LEU A 144 4.93 -2.35 8.60
N ASN A 145 5.57 -2.97 7.64
CA ASN A 145 7.02 -2.98 7.50
C ASN A 145 7.41 -2.23 6.23
N PHE A 146 8.42 -1.40 6.32
CA PHE A 146 8.96 -0.62 5.22
C PHE A 146 10.43 -0.98 5.02
N LEU A 147 10.78 -1.49 3.84
CA LEU A 147 12.14 -1.74 3.40
C LEU A 147 12.38 -0.93 2.13
N HIS A 148 13.40 -0.08 2.13
CA HIS A 148 13.70 0.73 0.95
C HIS A 148 13.98 -0.15 -0.27
N LYS A 149 13.35 0.17 -1.40
CA LYS A 149 13.50 -0.54 -2.67
C LYS A 149 14.68 0.04 -3.44
N PHE A 150 15.86 -0.53 -3.22
CA PHE A 150 17.07 -0.09 -3.91
C PHE A 150 17.12 -0.60 -5.36
N PRO A 151 17.75 0.15 -6.29
CA PRO A 151 17.88 -0.27 -7.68
C PRO A 151 18.57 -1.63 -7.87
N VAL A 152 19.34 -2.09 -6.90
CA VAL A 152 19.99 -3.41 -6.93
C VAL A 152 18.99 -4.56 -7.09
N VAL A 153 17.72 -4.35 -6.70
CA VAL A 153 16.67 -5.38 -6.88
C VAL A 153 16.48 -5.78 -8.34
N GLU A 154 16.78 -4.89 -9.26
CA GLU A 154 16.71 -5.16 -10.70
C GLU A 154 17.73 -6.22 -11.16
N HIS A 155 18.85 -6.35 -10.44
CA HIS A 155 19.92 -7.29 -10.73
C HIS A 155 19.87 -8.56 -9.87
N MET A 156 18.96 -8.60 -8.89
CA MET A 156 18.80 -9.79 -8.04
C MET A 156 18.19 -10.95 -8.83
N LYS A 157 18.73 -12.15 -8.59
CA LYS A 157 18.10 -13.38 -9.06
C LYS A 157 16.97 -13.74 -8.14
N ILE A 158 15.73 -13.70 -8.65
CA ILE A 158 14.55 -14.15 -7.93
C ILE A 158 14.33 -15.62 -8.24
N ASN A 159 14.61 -16.48 -7.28
CA ASN A 159 14.28 -17.89 -7.39
C ASN A 159 12.74 -18.03 -7.22
N GLN A 160 12.13 -18.96 -7.95
CA GLN A 160 10.68 -19.23 -7.88
C GLN A 160 9.80 -18.12 -8.46
N GLU A 161 10.26 -17.33 -9.42
CA GLU A 161 9.46 -16.29 -10.06
C GLU A 161 8.16 -16.88 -10.63
N ASP A 162 8.20 -18.08 -11.23
CA ASP A 162 7.01 -18.78 -11.75
C ASP A 162 5.98 -19.07 -10.65
N TYR A 163 6.44 -19.46 -9.46
CA TYR A 163 5.55 -19.69 -8.31
C TYR A 163 4.89 -18.40 -7.83
N ILE A 164 5.65 -17.30 -7.79
CA ILE A 164 5.12 -15.98 -7.43
C ILE A 164 4.08 -15.55 -8.46
N LEU A 165 4.36 -15.73 -9.75
CA LEU A 165 3.40 -15.42 -10.82
C LEU A 165 2.12 -16.25 -10.72
N GLU A 166 2.21 -17.51 -10.30
CA GLU A 166 1.03 -18.33 -10.03
C GLU A 166 0.17 -17.78 -8.88
N LEU A 167 0.80 -17.34 -7.79
CA LEU A 167 0.10 -16.69 -6.67
C LEU A 167 -0.58 -15.39 -7.11
N LEU A 168 0.05 -14.63 -8.00
CA LEU A 168 -0.47 -13.35 -8.49
C LEU A 168 -1.65 -13.50 -9.48
N LYS A 169 -2.05 -14.72 -9.86
CA LYS A 169 -3.35 -14.97 -10.52
C LYS A 169 -4.52 -14.68 -9.59
N ASP A 170 -4.33 -14.80 -8.28
CA ASP A 170 -5.29 -14.32 -7.29
C ASP A 170 -5.06 -12.83 -7.01
N LYS A 171 -6.00 -11.99 -7.46
CA LYS A 171 -5.93 -10.53 -7.32
C LYS A 171 -5.67 -10.03 -5.88
N TYR A 172 -6.05 -10.80 -4.87
CA TYR A 172 -5.81 -10.43 -3.48
C TYR A 172 -4.32 -10.41 -3.12
N HIS A 173 -3.47 -11.15 -3.82
CA HIS A 173 -2.02 -11.13 -3.62
C HIS A 173 -1.32 -9.93 -4.26
N TRP A 174 -2.04 -9.11 -5.02
CA TRP A 174 -1.44 -7.93 -5.63
C TRP A 174 -1.04 -6.88 -4.60
N ASN A 175 -1.78 -6.79 -3.50
CA ASN A 175 -1.62 -5.74 -2.50
C ASN A 175 -1.39 -6.29 -1.09
N THR A 176 -0.77 -5.47 -0.29
CA THR A 176 -0.70 -5.55 1.17
C THR A 176 -1.85 -4.77 1.75
N TYR A 177 -2.55 -5.34 2.71
CA TYR A 177 -3.72 -4.75 3.36
C TYR A 177 -3.46 -4.57 4.85
N TYR A 178 -3.79 -3.41 5.39
CA TYR A 178 -3.64 -3.13 6.80
C TYR A 178 -4.82 -2.32 7.34
N LEU A 179 -5.67 -2.97 8.12
CA LEU A 179 -6.76 -2.33 8.86
C LEU A 179 -6.26 -2.01 10.26
N TRP A 180 -6.44 -0.77 10.70
CA TRP A 180 -5.93 -0.30 11.98
C TRP A 180 -6.97 0.49 12.78
N LYS A 181 -6.73 0.61 14.09
CA LYS A 181 -7.50 1.40 15.02
C LYS A 181 -6.55 2.11 15.98
N ASP A 182 -6.89 3.35 16.33
CA ASP A 182 -6.17 4.27 17.21
C ASP A 182 -4.81 4.71 16.67
N ASN A 183 -3.87 3.80 16.43
CA ASN A 183 -2.54 4.08 15.92
C ASN A 183 -2.08 3.04 14.89
N ILE A 184 -1.35 3.49 13.89
CA ILE A 184 -0.70 2.63 12.92
C ILE A 184 0.61 2.13 13.52
N LYS A 185 0.74 0.80 13.63
CA LYS A 185 2.02 0.19 14.03
C LYS A 185 2.86 -0.05 12.80
N TYR A 186 4.10 0.40 12.83
CA TYR A 186 5.01 0.21 11.73
C TYR A 186 6.45 -0.04 12.18
N LYS A 187 7.25 -0.63 11.30
CA LYS A 187 8.69 -0.81 11.42
C LYS A 187 9.37 -0.35 10.15
N HIS A 188 10.31 0.57 10.29
CA HIS A 188 11.26 0.92 9.25
C HIS A 188 12.48 0.01 9.38
N HIS A 189 12.78 -0.76 8.32
CA HIS A 189 14.02 -1.51 8.21
C HIS A 189 15.09 -0.57 7.70
N GLU A 190 15.74 0.11 8.65
CA GLU A 190 16.85 0.99 8.35
C GLU A 190 17.97 0.19 7.70
N HIS A 191 18.60 0.83 6.79
CA HIS A 191 19.68 0.29 6.00
C HIS A 191 20.97 0.23 6.82
N PRO A 192 21.46 -0.93 7.29
CA PRO A 192 22.83 -1.05 7.80
C PRO A 192 23.81 -0.69 6.70
N ARG A 193 24.92 -0.06 7.04
CA ARG A 193 25.97 0.30 6.08
C ARG A 193 26.45 -0.87 5.24
N ASP A 194 26.23 -2.08 5.71
CA ASP A 194 26.80 -3.31 5.17
C ASP A 194 25.82 -4.18 4.38
N TYR A 195 24.58 -3.73 4.09
CA TYR A 195 23.59 -4.52 3.33
C TYR A 195 24.14 -5.08 2.01
N PHE A 196 25.06 -4.35 1.40
CA PHE A 196 25.64 -4.71 0.11
C PHE A 196 27.10 -5.14 0.23
N ALA A 197 27.61 -5.36 1.45
CA ALA A 197 28.95 -5.90 1.64
C ALA A 197 29.04 -7.32 1.06
N PRO A 198 30.18 -7.71 0.50
CA PRO A 198 30.36 -9.06 -0.01
C PRO A 198 30.05 -10.13 1.05
N GLY A 199 29.16 -11.07 0.72
CA GLY A 199 28.72 -12.12 1.63
C GLY A 199 27.59 -11.74 2.59
N ASN A 200 27.13 -10.49 2.58
CA ASN A 200 25.91 -10.08 3.31
C ASN A 200 24.67 -10.23 2.40
N ASP A 201 23.72 -11.07 2.79
CA ASP A 201 22.48 -11.31 2.07
C ASP A 201 21.23 -10.82 2.85
N GLU A 202 21.43 -10.03 3.91
CA GLU A 202 20.38 -9.54 4.80
C GLU A 202 19.26 -8.81 4.04
N TYR A 203 19.61 -7.98 3.07
CA TYR A 203 18.62 -7.28 2.25
C TYR A 203 17.74 -8.26 1.47
N ALA A 204 18.35 -9.28 0.86
CA ALA A 204 17.60 -10.33 0.15
C ALA A 204 16.70 -11.13 1.12
N GLN A 205 17.20 -11.44 2.30
CA GLN A 205 16.43 -12.14 3.34
C GLN A 205 15.22 -11.31 3.82
N LEU A 206 15.36 -10.00 3.93
CA LEU A 206 14.25 -9.10 4.27
C LEU A 206 13.19 -9.07 3.16
N ILE A 207 13.58 -9.06 1.89
CA ILE A 207 12.65 -9.18 0.75
C ILE A 207 11.90 -10.52 0.83
N VAL A 208 12.62 -11.64 1.03
CA VAL A 208 12.01 -12.97 1.18
C VAL A 208 11.04 -12.99 2.36
N LYS A 209 11.40 -12.39 3.49
CA LYS A 209 10.50 -12.24 4.63
C LYS A 209 9.23 -11.48 4.25
N GLY A 210 9.35 -10.37 3.55
CA GLY A 210 8.23 -9.56 3.07
C GLY A 210 7.30 -10.38 2.14
N VAL A 211 7.87 -11.12 1.18
CA VAL A 211 7.12 -12.01 0.28
C VAL A 211 6.34 -13.07 1.07
N ASN A 212 7.00 -13.78 1.98
CA ASN A 212 6.36 -14.82 2.79
C ASN A 212 5.27 -14.26 3.72
N SER A 213 5.51 -13.11 4.36
CA SER A 213 4.52 -12.43 5.18
C SER A 213 3.29 -12.03 4.36
N SER A 214 3.49 -11.51 3.15
CA SER A 214 2.39 -11.13 2.25
C SER A 214 1.50 -12.31 1.90
N ILE A 215 2.07 -13.49 1.62
CA ILE A 215 1.29 -14.71 1.34
C ILE A 215 0.38 -15.05 2.51
N VAL A 216 0.93 -15.06 3.73
CA VAL A 216 0.20 -15.45 4.95
C VAL A 216 -0.89 -14.42 5.29
N PHE A 217 -0.53 -13.14 5.34
CA PHE A 217 -1.45 -12.09 5.79
C PHE A 217 -2.54 -11.79 4.78
N THR A 218 -2.24 -11.83 3.49
CA THR A 218 -3.25 -11.70 2.44
C THR A 218 -4.23 -12.87 2.47
N GLY A 219 -3.74 -14.10 2.64
CA GLY A 219 -4.61 -15.27 2.80
C GLY A 219 -5.55 -15.15 4.01
N ASN A 220 -5.07 -14.63 5.13
CA ASN A 220 -5.87 -14.38 6.32
C ASN A 220 -6.88 -13.25 6.11
N PHE A 221 -6.49 -12.16 5.46
CA PHE A 221 -7.38 -11.06 5.11
C PHE A 221 -8.52 -11.55 4.21
N LYS A 222 -8.22 -12.29 3.15
CA LYS A 222 -9.22 -12.89 2.26
C LYS A 222 -10.21 -13.78 3.01
N LYS A 223 -9.73 -14.67 3.90
CA LYS A 223 -10.60 -15.51 4.73
C LYS A 223 -11.52 -14.68 5.61
N LYS A 224 -11.03 -13.61 6.23
CA LYS A 224 -11.83 -12.70 7.05
C LYS A 224 -12.93 -12.01 6.24
N MET A 225 -12.61 -11.54 5.03
CA MET A 225 -13.62 -10.94 4.14
C MET A 225 -14.73 -11.92 3.78
N LEU A 226 -14.36 -13.12 3.32
CA LEU A 226 -15.32 -14.15 2.90
C LEU A 226 -16.20 -14.64 4.06
N LYS A 227 -15.65 -14.77 5.26
CA LYS A 227 -16.43 -15.11 6.45
C LYS A 227 -17.50 -14.06 6.76
N MET A 228 -17.16 -12.78 6.70
CA MET A 228 -18.13 -11.70 6.94
C MET A 228 -19.20 -11.59 5.84
N GLU A 229 -18.97 -12.14 4.65
CA GLU A 229 -19.99 -12.25 3.60
C GLU A 229 -20.99 -13.38 3.90
N SER A 230 -20.50 -14.55 4.34
CA SER A 230 -21.34 -15.72 4.63
C SER A 230 -22.25 -15.55 5.86
N GLU A 231 -21.91 -14.67 6.78
CA GLU A 231 -22.73 -14.37 7.97
C GLU A 231 -23.94 -13.45 7.67
N ARG A 232 -24.12 -13.01 6.41
CA ARG A 232 -25.22 -12.15 5.96
C ARG A 232 -26.17 -12.82 4.95
N SER A 233 -25.80 -13.98 4.44
CA SER A 233 -26.66 -14.82 3.58
C SER A 233 -27.49 -15.79 4.41
#